data_99b5f26da359fff87833198275161b65
#
_entry.id   99b5f26da359fff87833198275161b65
#
_cell.length_a   1.000
_cell.length_b   1.000
_cell.length_c   1.000
_cell.angle_alpha   90.00
_cell.angle_beta   90.00
_cell.angle_gamma   90.00
#
_symmetry.space_group_name_H-M   'P 1'
#
loop_
_entity.id
_entity.type
_entity.pdbx_description
1 polymer ?
#
loop_
_entity_poly.entity_id
_entity_poly.type
_entity_poly.pdbx_seq_one_letter_code
_entity_poly.pdbx_strand_id
1 'polypeptide(L)'
;MVYTDTIAAIATALSSSGIGIIRISGSDAVAVAERMFEPAVAGKRLSEQKTYTIHYGYIRDGEERIDEVLLLLMRGPHSYTAEDTVEIDCHGGVLVMKRILELA
;
A
#
# COMPACT_ATOMS: atom_id res chain seq x y z
N MET A 1 -27.17 8.98 0.90
CA MET A 1 -26.05 8.72 -0.03
C MET A 1 -24.81 8.36 0.77
N VAL A 2 -24.17 7.30 0.37
CA VAL A 2 -22.93 6.87 1.03
C VAL A 2 -21.77 7.23 0.13
N TYR A 3 -20.84 8.00 0.68
CA TYR A 3 -19.58 8.26 0.01
C TYR A 3 -18.54 7.28 0.53
N THR A 4 -17.87 6.61 -0.37
CA THR A 4 -16.77 5.73 -0.02
C THR A 4 -15.52 6.31 -0.65
N ASP A 5 -14.83 7.17 0.10
CA ASP A 5 -13.56 7.70 -0.36
C ASP A 5 -12.44 6.72 -0.03
N THR A 6 -11.52 6.58 -0.97
CA THR A 6 -10.30 5.84 -0.69
C THR A 6 -9.29 6.79 -0.05
N ILE A 7 -8.82 6.43 1.12
CA ILE A 7 -7.95 7.27 1.94
C ILE A 7 -6.61 6.57 2.12
N ALA A 8 -5.53 7.31 1.92
CA ALA A 8 -4.19 6.87 2.25
C ALA A 8 -3.66 7.69 3.42
N ALA A 9 -3.06 7.02 4.37
CA ALA A 9 -2.53 7.68 5.57
C ALA A 9 -1.33 6.92 6.12
N ILE A 10 -0.47 7.64 6.83
CA ILE A 10 0.63 7.04 7.58
C ILE A 10 0.05 6.47 8.88
N ALA A 11 0.19 5.17 9.06
CA ALA A 11 -0.41 4.43 10.18
C ALA A 11 0.55 4.24 11.36
N THR A 12 1.80 4.70 11.23
CA THR A 12 2.80 4.66 12.30
C THR A 12 3.30 6.06 12.58
N ALA A 13 3.97 6.23 13.74
CA ALA A 13 4.63 7.50 14.02
C ALA A 13 5.71 7.75 12.97
N LEU A 14 5.85 9.01 12.55
CA LEU A 14 6.93 9.41 11.65
C LEU A 14 8.25 9.32 12.41
N SER A 15 9.10 8.41 11.98
CA SER A 15 10.40 8.16 12.58
C SER A 15 11.43 7.91 11.50
N SER A 16 12.67 8.28 11.76
CA SER A 16 13.77 8.02 10.85
C SER A 16 14.33 6.60 10.97
N SER A 17 13.86 5.84 11.93
CA SER A 17 14.33 4.48 12.18
C SER A 17 13.18 3.49 12.15
N GLY A 18 13.47 2.26 11.71
CA GLY A 18 12.50 1.18 11.69
C GLY A 18 11.59 1.21 10.47
N ILE A 19 10.53 0.44 10.56
CA ILE A 19 9.56 0.28 9.49
C ILE A 19 8.42 1.27 9.66
N GLY A 20 8.07 1.97 8.58
CA GLY A 20 6.89 2.81 8.54
C GLY A 20 5.76 2.09 7.83
N ILE A 21 4.54 2.29 8.27
CA ILE A 21 3.35 1.68 7.65
C ILE A 21 2.48 2.76 7.04
N ILE A 22 2.17 2.58 5.76
CA ILE A 22 1.16 3.38 5.05
C ILE A 22 -0.04 2.48 4.86
N ARG A 23 -1.23 2.99 5.20
CA ARG A 23 -2.47 2.26 5.01
C ARG A 23 -3.34 2.96 3.99
N ILE A 24 -3.82 2.22 3.00
CA ILE A 24 -4.78 2.69 2.02
C ILE A 24 -6.07 1.93 2.27
N SER A 25 -7.17 2.65 2.47
CA SER A 25 -8.46 2.04 2.81
C SER A 25 -9.56 2.64 1.95
N GLY A 26 -10.42 1.81 1.43
CA GLY A 26 -11.54 2.23 0.58
C GLY A 26 -11.76 1.30 -0.58
N SER A 27 -12.81 1.55 -1.36
CA SER A 27 -13.18 0.69 -2.48
C SER A 27 -12.12 0.64 -3.58
N ASP A 28 -11.28 1.66 -3.68
CA ASP A 28 -10.23 1.75 -4.70
C ASP A 28 -8.83 1.43 -4.16
N ALA A 29 -8.73 0.93 -2.93
CA ALA A 29 -7.43 0.72 -2.27
C ALA A 29 -6.51 -0.19 -3.09
N VAL A 30 -7.04 -1.29 -3.62
CA VAL A 30 -6.25 -2.24 -4.41
C VAL A 30 -5.80 -1.59 -5.72
N ALA A 31 -6.69 -0.86 -6.39
CA ALA A 31 -6.36 -0.19 -7.65
C ALA A 31 -5.29 0.89 -7.45
N VAL A 32 -5.39 1.66 -6.36
CA VAL A 32 -4.39 2.68 -6.02
C VAL A 32 -3.04 2.02 -5.77
N ALA A 33 -3.01 0.97 -4.97
CA ALA A 33 -1.78 0.26 -4.67
C ALA A 33 -1.16 -0.37 -5.92
N GLU A 34 -1.98 -0.98 -6.77
CA GLU A 34 -1.49 -1.64 -7.98
C GLU A 34 -0.78 -0.69 -8.93
N ARG A 35 -1.23 0.56 -9.00
CA ARG A 35 -0.60 1.55 -9.88
C ARG A 35 0.84 1.87 -9.51
N MET A 36 1.20 1.77 -8.23
CA MET A 36 2.54 2.15 -7.76
C MET A 36 3.36 0.98 -7.27
N PHE A 37 2.81 -0.24 -7.25
CA PHE A 37 3.49 -1.42 -6.75
C PHE A 37 4.03 -2.28 -7.88
N GLU A 38 5.32 -2.60 -7.81
CA GLU A 38 5.96 -3.54 -8.72
C GLU A 38 6.24 -4.84 -7.95
N PRO A 39 5.50 -5.93 -8.22
CA PRO A 39 5.78 -7.20 -7.56
C PRO A 39 7.18 -7.72 -7.93
N ALA A 40 7.84 -8.33 -6.97
CA ALA A 40 9.13 -8.99 -7.24
C ALA A 40 8.95 -10.18 -8.21
N VAL A 41 7.78 -10.80 -8.19
CA VAL A 41 7.43 -11.89 -9.11
C VAL A 41 6.74 -11.28 -10.33
N ALA A 42 7.36 -11.43 -11.50
CA ALA A 42 6.81 -10.89 -12.74
C ALA A 42 5.45 -11.51 -13.09
N GLY A 43 4.54 -10.68 -13.61
CA GLY A 43 3.21 -11.13 -14.04
C GLY A 43 2.19 -11.23 -12.93
N LYS A 44 2.56 -11.01 -11.68
CA LYS A 44 1.65 -11.03 -10.55
C LYS A 44 0.89 -9.70 -10.47
N ARG A 45 -0.42 -9.77 -10.27
CA ARG A 45 -1.28 -8.59 -10.17
C ARG A 45 -2.00 -8.59 -8.84
N LEU A 46 -1.96 -7.44 -8.13
CA LEU A 46 -2.63 -7.31 -6.84
C LEU A 46 -4.14 -7.53 -6.94
N SER A 47 -4.75 -7.04 -8.03
CA SER A 47 -6.19 -7.17 -8.24
C SER A 47 -6.65 -8.63 -8.32
N GLU A 48 -5.76 -9.55 -8.61
CA GLU A 48 -6.05 -10.98 -8.73
C GLU A 48 -5.70 -11.77 -7.48
N GLN A 49 -5.16 -11.13 -6.46
CA GLN A 49 -4.71 -11.80 -5.23
C GLN A 49 -5.83 -11.93 -4.22
N LYS A 50 -5.72 -12.95 -3.38
CA LYS A 50 -6.69 -13.21 -2.31
C LYS A 50 -6.46 -12.27 -1.13
N THR A 51 -7.49 -12.14 -0.30
CA THR A 51 -7.37 -11.44 0.97
C THR A 51 -6.40 -12.14 1.92
N TYR A 52 -5.82 -11.38 2.85
CA TYR A 52 -4.83 -11.85 3.82
C TYR A 52 -3.57 -12.41 3.19
N THR A 53 -3.12 -11.78 2.12
CA THR A 53 -1.87 -12.16 1.45
C THR A 53 -0.84 -11.05 1.61
N ILE A 54 0.43 -11.46 1.61
CA ILE A 54 1.58 -10.56 1.73
C ILE A 54 2.39 -10.68 0.43
N HIS A 55 2.78 -9.52 -0.09
CA HIS A 55 3.48 -9.43 -1.36
C HIS A 55 4.76 -8.62 -1.20
N TYR A 56 5.86 -9.16 -1.67
CA TYR A 56 7.14 -8.49 -1.69
C TYR A 56 7.33 -7.77 -3.04
N GLY A 57 7.85 -6.58 -3.00
CA GLY A 57 8.14 -5.83 -4.21
C GLY A 57 8.63 -4.42 -3.92
N TYR A 58 8.33 -3.53 -4.86
CA TYR A 58 8.84 -2.17 -4.83
C TYR A 58 7.73 -1.17 -5.09
N ILE A 59 7.85 -0.01 -4.47
CA ILE A 59 7.04 1.14 -4.85
C ILE A 59 7.78 1.90 -5.93
N ARG A 60 7.08 2.26 -7.00
CA ARG A 60 7.65 2.97 -8.14
C ARG A 60 6.97 4.31 -8.36
N ASP A 61 7.77 5.28 -8.76
CA ASP A 61 7.30 6.52 -9.34
C ASP A 61 7.79 6.53 -10.79
N GLY A 62 6.89 6.20 -11.72
CA GLY A 62 7.30 5.97 -13.09
C GLY A 62 8.26 4.78 -13.18
N GLU A 63 9.48 5.03 -13.62
CA GLU A 63 10.51 4.00 -13.73
C GLU A 63 11.45 3.94 -12.52
N GLU A 64 11.30 4.87 -11.60
CA GLU A 64 12.15 4.92 -10.41
C GLU A 64 11.55 4.05 -9.30
N ARG A 65 12.35 3.12 -8.76
CA ARG A 65 12.01 2.38 -7.55
C ARG A 65 12.33 3.24 -6.35
N ILE A 66 11.30 3.59 -5.60
CA ILE A 66 11.45 4.48 -4.43
C ILE A 66 11.84 3.71 -3.19
N ASP A 67 11.24 2.54 -3.00
CA ASP A 67 11.46 1.74 -1.79
C ASP A 67 11.15 0.28 -2.06
N GLU A 68 11.80 -0.58 -1.29
CA GLU A 68 11.51 -2.00 -1.21
C GLU A 68 10.52 -2.21 -0.09
N VAL A 69 9.41 -2.90 -0.35
CA VAL A 69 8.30 -2.95 0.60
C VAL A 69 7.70 -4.35 0.70
N LEU A 70 7.00 -4.58 1.81
CA LEU A 70 6.02 -5.65 1.92
C LEU A 70 4.64 -5.01 1.85
N LEU A 71 3.76 -5.58 1.05
CA LEU A 71 2.41 -5.11 0.88
C LEU A 71 1.45 -6.17 1.38
N LEU A 72 0.60 -5.78 2.32
CA LEU A 72 -0.41 -6.66 2.90
C LEU A 72 -1.77 -6.29 2.32
N LEU A 73 -2.47 -7.28 1.78
CA LEU A 73 -3.76 -7.08 1.14
C LEU A 73 -4.87 -7.67 2.00
N MET A 74 -5.86 -6.85 2.33
CA MET A 74 -7.05 -7.26 3.06
C MET A 74 -8.28 -6.76 2.33
N ARG A 75 -9.16 -7.66 1.94
CA ARG A 75 -10.39 -7.29 1.23
C ARG A 75 -11.55 -7.23 2.22
N GLY A 76 -12.40 -6.21 2.06
CA GLY A 76 -13.61 -6.10 2.83
C GLY A 76 -14.59 -7.24 2.54
N PRO A 77 -15.46 -7.60 3.51
CA PRO A 77 -15.57 -6.97 4.82
C PRO A 77 -14.57 -7.48 5.86
N HIS A 78 -13.67 -8.39 5.50
CA HIS A 78 -12.70 -9.03 6.40
C HIS A 78 -11.39 -8.24 6.42
N SER A 79 -11.46 -6.99 6.87
CA SER A 79 -10.31 -6.10 6.99
C SER A 79 -10.44 -5.26 8.25
N TYR A 80 -9.40 -4.47 8.57
CA TYR A 80 -9.44 -3.60 9.74
C TYR A 80 -10.56 -2.56 9.67
N THR A 81 -10.92 -2.12 8.47
CA THR A 81 -11.88 -1.04 8.28
C THR A 81 -13.21 -1.53 7.70
N ALA A 82 -13.38 -2.84 7.52
CA ALA A 82 -14.48 -3.48 6.80
C ALA A 82 -14.53 -3.10 5.30
N GLU A 83 -13.56 -2.37 4.82
CA GLU A 83 -13.36 -2.03 3.41
C GLU A 83 -12.11 -2.73 2.89
N ASP A 84 -11.85 -2.64 1.59
CA ASP A 84 -10.56 -3.09 1.06
C ASP A 84 -9.45 -2.24 1.67
N THR A 85 -8.42 -2.89 2.18
CA THR A 85 -7.32 -2.24 2.85
C THR A 85 -6.01 -2.81 2.34
N VAL A 86 -5.07 -1.91 2.06
CA VAL A 86 -3.69 -2.26 1.71
C VAL A 86 -2.79 -1.61 2.73
N GLU A 87 -1.89 -2.39 3.33
CA GLU A 87 -0.81 -1.87 4.15
C GLU A 87 0.50 -2.02 3.42
N ILE A 88 1.30 -0.97 3.43
CA ILE A 88 2.62 -0.96 2.80
C ILE A 88 3.64 -0.72 3.89
N ASP A 89 4.46 -1.74 4.14
CA ASP A 89 5.56 -1.66 5.11
C ASP A 89 6.80 -1.14 4.40
N CYS A 90 7.21 0.08 4.75
CA CYS A 90 8.25 0.84 4.09
C CYS A 90 9.53 0.87 4.92
N HIS A 91 10.67 0.95 4.25
CA HIS A 91 12.00 0.96 4.90
C HIS A 91 12.78 2.26 4.66
N GLY A 92 12.35 3.10 3.75
CA GLY A 92 13.12 4.25 3.28
C GLY A 92 13.09 5.48 4.17
N GLY A 93 12.43 5.44 5.31
CA GLY A 93 12.35 6.57 6.24
C GLY A 93 11.25 7.56 5.92
N VAL A 94 11.24 8.68 6.66
CA VAL A 94 10.13 9.64 6.64
C VAL A 94 9.92 10.28 5.27
N LEU A 95 11.01 10.68 4.60
CA LEU A 95 10.88 11.35 3.30
C LEU A 95 10.33 10.41 2.23
N VAL A 96 10.75 9.15 2.25
CA VAL A 96 10.24 8.13 1.33
C VAL A 96 8.77 7.85 1.62
N MET A 97 8.38 7.75 2.88
CA MET A 97 6.98 7.55 3.26
C MET A 97 6.10 8.68 2.76
N LYS A 98 6.54 9.92 2.89
CA LYS A 98 5.79 11.08 2.38
C LYS A 98 5.66 11.02 0.87
N ARG A 99 6.72 10.63 0.16
CA ARG A 99 6.67 10.47 -1.30
C ARG A 99 5.69 9.39 -1.73
N ILE A 100 5.67 8.25 -1.04
CA ILE A 100 4.72 7.18 -1.32
C ILE A 100 3.29 7.64 -1.06
N LEU A 101 3.08 8.37 0.03
CA LEU A 101 1.76 8.90 0.35
C LEU A 101 1.24 9.85 -0.74
N GLU A 102 2.11 10.66 -1.32
CA GLU A 102 1.73 11.56 -2.42
C GLU A 102 1.36 10.80 -3.69
N LEU A 103 1.97 9.63 -3.93
CA LEU A 103 1.63 8.80 -5.08
C LEU A 103 0.25 8.13 -4.96
N ALA A 104 -0.18 7.92 -3.75
CA ALA A 104 -1.44 7.21 -3.47
C ALA A 104 -2.72 8.06 -3.73
#